data_374a6fecde826a3d8ce98ea52723ca6b
#
_entry.id   374a6fecde826a3d8ce98ea52723ca6b
#
_cell.length_a   1.000
_cell.length_b   1.000
_cell.length_c   1.000
_cell.angle_alpha   90.00
_cell.angle_beta   90.00
_cell.angle_gamma   90.00
#
_symmetry.space_group_name_H-M   'P 1'
#
loop_
_entity.id
_entity.type
_entity.pdbx_description
1 polymer ?
#
loop_
_entity_poly.entity_id
_entity_poly.type
_entity_poly.pdbx_seq_one_letter_code
_entity_poly.pdbx_strand_id
1 'polypeptide(L)'
;MGMKKVAVVVAPGFEEGETLTIVDIMRRAHIQCDMFGFNKVVQGGHDIEVACDDVLSERVLDYDMIVLPGGYGGPRAMRDNDLIMDLLHQMNEKGKYICAMC
;
A
#
# COMPACT_ATOMS: atom_id res chain seq x y z
N MET A 1 -23.93 2.69 -6.98
CA MET A 1 -22.68 3.34 -6.64
C MET A 1 -21.64 2.30 -6.29
N GLY A 2 -20.50 2.36 -6.93
CA GLY A 2 -19.40 1.48 -6.61
C GLY A 2 -18.77 1.84 -5.28
N MET A 3 -18.34 0.83 -4.52
CA MET A 3 -17.56 1.06 -3.31
C MET A 3 -16.17 1.56 -3.70
N LYS A 4 -15.66 2.51 -2.92
CA LYS A 4 -14.27 2.93 -3.09
C LYS A 4 -13.34 1.84 -2.59
N LYS A 5 -12.25 1.66 -3.31
CA LYS A 5 -11.25 0.63 -3.00
C LYS A 5 -9.89 1.27 -2.83
N VAL A 6 -9.22 0.95 -1.73
CA VAL A 6 -7.92 1.51 -1.39
C VAL A 6 -6.90 0.38 -1.30
N ALA A 7 -5.79 0.54 -2.01
CA ALA A 7 -4.66 -0.38 -1.95
C ALA A 7 -3.55 0.25 -1.12
N VAL A 8 -3.13 -0.42 -0.06
CA VAL A 8 -2.02 0.03 0.79
C VAL A 8 -0.80 -0.83 0.48
N VAL A 9 0.26 -0.21 0.02
CA VAL A 9 1.49 -0.92 -0.32
C VAL A 9 2.31 -1.16 0.94
N VAL A 10 2.72 -2.41 1.13
CA VAL A 10 3.49 -2.81 2.31
C VAL A 10 4.87 -3.28 1.85
N ALA A 11 5.87 -2.41 2.05
CA ALA A 11 7.25 -2.69 1.69
C ALA A 11 8.07 -3.05 2.93
N PRO A 12 9.15 -3.81 2.79
CA PRO A 12 10.04 -4.11 3.92
C PRO A 12 10.47 -2.83 4.64
N GLY A 13 10.40 -2.84 5.96
CA GLY A 13 10.73 -1.68 6.78
C GLY A 13 9.59 -0.68 6.94
N PHE A 14 8.37 -1.04 6.56
CA PHE A 14 7.22 -0.15 6.71
C PHE A 14 6.96 0.21 8.18
N GLU A 15 6.31 1.36 8.40
CA GLU A 15 5.92 1.78 9.75
C GLU A 15 4.64 1.03 10.15
N GLU A 16 4.78 0.10 11.07
CA GLU A 16 3.68 -0.82 11.43
C GLU A 16 2.46 -0.09 11.99
N GLY A 17 2.69 0.80 12.96
CA GLY A 17 1.59 1.53 13.59
C GLY A 17 0.82 2.40 12.61
N GLU A 18 1.53 3.15 11.79
CA GLU A 18 0.93 4.02 10.78
C GLU A 18 0.14 3.22 9.75
N THR A 19 0.76 2.17 9.21
CA THR A 19 0.15 1.36 8.15
C THR A 19 -1.11 0.64 8.63
N LEU A 20 -1.02 -0.03 9.77
CA LEU A 20 -2.14 -0.80 10.30
C LEU A 20 -3.27 0.10 10.79
N THR A 21 -2.95 1.28 11.30
CA THR A 21 -3.97 2.26 11.69
C THR A 21 -4.79 2.71 10.48
N ILE A 22 -4.14 2.97 9.36
CA ILE A 22 -4.84 3.34 8.13
C ILE A 22 -5.79 2.23 7.69
N VAL A 23 -5.31 1.00 7.65
CA VAL A 23 -6.13 -0.15 7.24
C VAL A 23 -7.31 -0.34 8.19
N ASP A 24 -7.05 -0.27 9.50
CA ASP A 24 -8.08 -0.43 10.53
C ASP A 24 -9.18 0.63 10.38
N ILE A 25 -8.80 1.90 10.28
CA ILE A 25 -9.75 3.00 10.17
C ILE A 25 -10.58 2.88 8.88
N MET A 26 -9.93 2.57 7.76
CA MET A 26 -10.63 2.42 6.49
C MET A 26 -11.67 1.29 6.56
N ARG A 27 -11.28 0.16 7.12
CA ARG A 27 -12.19 -0.99 7.25
C ARG A 27 -13.35 -0.71 8.20
N ARG A 28 -13.09 0.03 9.28
CA ARG A 28 -14.16 0.48 10.19
C ARG A 28 -15.18 1.37 9.47
N ALA A 29 -14.73 2.16 8.52
CA ALA A 29 -15.60 3.04 7.72
C ALA A 29 -16.26 2.29 6.56
N HIS A 30 -16.13 0.98 6.48
CA HIS A 30 -16.66 0.14 5.41
C HIS A 30 -16.08 0.48 4.03
N ILE A 31 -14.86 0.97 4.01
CA ILE A 31 -14.10 1.18 2.77
C ILE A 31 -13.26 -0.07 2.56
N GLN A 32 -13.34 -0.64 1.35
CA GLN A 32 -12.49 -1.79 1.03
C GLN A 32 -11.03 -1.32 1.01
N CYS A 33 -10.22 -1.87 1.90
CA CYS A 33 -8.82 -1.51 2.04
C CYS A 33 -8.00 -2.78 2.12
N ASP A 34 -7.16 -3.00 1.12
CA ASP A 34 -6.37 -4.22 1.02
C ASP A 34 -4.89 -3.90 1.06
N MET A 35 -4.13 -4.73 1.77
CA MET A 35 -2.69 -4.62 1.88
C MET A 35 -2.03 -5.43 0.77
N PHE A 36 -1.23 -4.75 -0.04
CA PHE A 36 -0.45 -5.36 -1.11
C PHE A 36 1.02 -5.33 -0.69
N GLY A 37 1.55 -6.48 -0.34
CA GLY A 37 2.93 -6.59 0.12
C GLY A 37 3.90 -6.90 -1.01
N PHE A 38 5.17 -6.53 -0.80
CA PHE A 38 6.25 -6.98 -1.69
C PHE A 38 6.37 -8.50 -1.66
N ASN A 39 6.00 -9.10 -0.54
CA ASN A 39 5.84 -10.54 -0.35
C ASN A 39 4.55 -10.77 0.42
N LYS A 40 4.11 -12.02 0.52
CA LYS A 40 2.89 -12.35 1.23
C LYS A 40 2.97 -11.98 2.72
N VAL A 41 4.14 -12.12 3.31
CA VAL A 41 4.43 -11.67 4.67
C VAL A 41 5.57 -10.68 4.60
N VAL A 42 5.38 -9.50 5.19
CA VAL A 42 6.37 -8.41 5.15
C VAL A 42 6.71 -7.99 6.57
N GLN A 43 8.00 -7.81 6.84
CA GLN A 43 8.48 -7.36 8.13
C GLN A 43 8.63 -5.84 8.13
N GLY A 44 8.05 -5.20 9.13
CA GLY A 44 8.15 -3.75 9.31
C GLY A 44 9.43 -3.31 9.98
N GLY A 45 9.55 -2.01 10.17
CA GLY A 45 10.74 -1.38 10.75
C GLY A 45 10.99 -1.73 12.22
N HIS A 46 10.00 -2.25 12.91
CA HIS A 46 10.10 -2.64 14.32
C HIS A 46 9.93 -4.15 14.49
N ASP A 47 10.32 -4.90 13.47
CA ASP A 47 10.37 -6.36 13.46
C ASP A 47 9.00 -7.04 13.61
N ILE A 48 7.93 -6.34 13.29
CA ILE A 48 6.59 -6.94 13.29
C ILE A 48 6.30 -7.46 11.88
N GLU A 49 5.99 -8.75 11.78
CA GLU A 49 5.61 -9.35 10.52
C GLU A 49 4.11 -9.22 10.30
N VAL A 50 3.72 -8.83 9.09
CA VAL A 50 2.32 -8.69 8.73
C VAL A 50 2.02 -9.54 7.51
N ALA A 51 0.97 -10.34 7.63
CA ALA A 51 0.44 -11.10 6.49
C ALA A 51 -0.41 -10.15 5.66
N CYS A 52 -0.03 -9.95 4.40
CA CYS A 52 -0.74 -9.08 3.50
C CYS A 52 -1.89 -9.80 2.81
N ASP A 53 -2.87 -9.05 2.35
CA ASP A 53 -4.03 -9.62 1.66
C ASP A 53 -3.63 -10.22 0.31
N ASP A 54 -2.66 -9.59 -0.35
CA ASP A 54 -2.15 -10.07 -1.62
C ASP A 54 -0.71 -9.58 -1.83
N VAL A 55 -0.06 -10.13 -2.83
CA VAL A 55 1.24 -9.66 -3.28
C VAL A 55 1.05 -8.56 -4.31
N LEU A 56 1.92 -7.56 -4.28
CA LEU A 56 1.88 -6.43 -5.20
C LEU A 56 1.86 -6.91 -6.64
N SER A 57 0.90 -6.41 -7.42
CA SER A 57 0.73 -6.77 -8.82
C SER A 57 -0.09 -5.68 -9.52
N GLU A 58 -0.37 -5.90 -10.80
CA GLU A 58 -1.19 -4.99 -11.59
C GLU A 58 -2.64 -4.90 -11.08
N ARG A 59 -3.06 -5.80 -10.20
CA ARG A 59 -4.40 -5.73 -9.59
C ARG A 59 -4.62 -4.43 -8.85
N VAL A 60 -3.55 -3.77 -8.39
CA VAL A 60 -3.64 -2.46 -7.75
C VAL A 60 -4.29 -1.43 -8.66
N LEU A 61 -4.17 -1.58 -9.98
CA LEU A 61 -4.77 -0.65 -10.94
C LEU A 61 -6.29 -0.66 -10.92
N ASP A 62 -6.90 -1.70 -10.35
CA ASP A 62 -8.36 -1.75 -10.21
C ASP A 62 -8.87 -0.96 -9.00
N TYR A 63 -7.97 -0.42 -8.21
CA TYR A 63 -8.29 0.34 -7.00
C TYR A 63 -8.42 1.82 -7.34
N ASP A 64 -9.10 2.56 -6.46
CA ASP A 64 -9.33 4.00 -6.65
C ASP A 64 -8.20 4.85 -6.09
N MET A 65 -7.50 4.32 -5.09
CA MET A 65 -6.40 5.01 -4.43
C MET A 65 -5.31 4.02 -4.07
N ILE A 66 -4.06 4.46 -4.21
CA ILE A 66 -2.91 3.73 -3.69
C ILE A 66 -2.30 4.55 -2.56
N VAL A 67 -2.00 3.89 -1.44
CA VAL A 67 -1.37 4.52 -0.29
C VAL A 67 0.03 3.94 -0.13
N LEU A 68 1.02 4.83 -0.02
CA LEU A 68 2.42 4.48 0.19
C LEU A 68 2.81 4.94 1.59
N PRO A 69 2.71 4.07 2.61
CA PRO A 69 3.05 4.45 3.98
C PRO A 69 4.53 4.78 4.12
N GLY A 70 4.85 5.57 5.13
CA GLY A 70 6.22 5.86 5.49
C GLY A 70 6.86 4.71 6.25
N GLY A 71 8.06 4.97 6.75
CA GLY A 71 8.79 4.03 7.58
C GLY A 71 10.26 4.00 7.20
N TYR A 72 11.10 3.63 8.16
CA TYR A 72 12.53 3.53 7.93
C TYR A 72 12.80 2.41 6.94
N GLY A 73 13.34 2.75 5.78
CA GLY A 73 13.62 1.79 4.73
C GLY A 73 12.48 1.54 3.75
N GLY A 74 11.22 1.73 4.18
CA GLY A 74 10.07 1.51 3.30
C GLY A 74 10.06 2.40 2.06
N PRO A 75 10.19 3.73 2.19
CA PRO A 75 10.22 4.61 1.02
C PRO A 75 11.38 4.30 0.06
N ARG A 76 12.52 3.92 0.59
CA ARG A 76 13.66 3.54 -0.25
C ARG A 76 13.37 2.26 -1.04
N ALA A 77 12.80 1.25 -0.38
CA ALA A 77 12.44 0.01 -1.04
C ALA A 77 11.42 0.24 -2.15
N MET A 78 10.47 1.13 -1.93
CA MET A 78 9.48 1.48 -2.96
C MET A 78 10.12 2.21 -4.13
N ARG A 79 11.00 3.18 -3.85
CA ARG A 79 11.68 3.95 -4.90
C ARG A 79 12.53 3.07 -5.81
N ASP A 80 13.13 2.02 -5.24
CA ASP A 80 13.99 1.12 -5.99
C ASP A 80 13.22 -0.02 -6.67
N ASN A 81 11.90 -0.01 -6.57
CA ASN A 81 11.05 -1.05 -7.15
C ASN A 81 10.42 -0.55 -8.46
N ASP A 82 10.83 -1.14 -9.57
CA ASP A 82 10.35 -0.73 -10.89
C ASP A 82 8.85 -0.96 -11.06
N LEU A 83 8.31 -2.02 -10.48
CA LEU A 83 6.88 -2.30 -10.57
C LEU A 83 6.08 -1.19 -9.88
N ILE A 84 6.50 -0.75 -8.69
CA ILE A 84 5.83 0.35 -7.98
C ILE A 84 5.85 1.62 -8.83
N MET A 85 6.99 1.96 -9.40
CA MET A 85 7.09 3.18 -10.20
C MET A 85 6.18 3.12 -11.42
N ASP A 86 6.11 1.97 -12.07
CA ASP A 86 5.23 1.78 -13.21
C ASP A 86 3.75 1.87 -12.80
N LEU A 87 3.37 1.24 -11.68
CA LEU A 87 2.00 1.31 -11.18
C LEU A 87 1.60 2.74 -10.82
N LEU A 88 2.50 3.50 -10.21
CA LEU A 88 2.23 4.91 -9.88
C LEU A 88 1.99 5.72 -11.14
N HIS A 89 2.79 5.51 -12.19
CA HIS A 89 2.59 6.17 -13.46
C HIS A 89 1.20 5.87 -14.03
N GLN A 90 0.81 4.60 -14.04
CA GLN A 90 -0.47 4.18 -14.59
C GLN A 90 -1.64 4.70 -13.75
N MET A 91 -1.51 4.71 -12.42
CA MET A 91 -2.54 5.29 -11.55
C MET A 91 -2.72 6.77 -11.84
N ASN A 92 -1.62 7.50 -12.01
CA ASN A 92 -1.67 8.92 -12.33
C ASN A 92 -2.34 9.15 -13.69
N GLU A 93 -2.00 8.37 -14.69
CA GLU A 93 -2.60 8.49 -16.03
C GLU A 93 -4.10 8.23 -16.02
N LYS A 94 -4.55 7.35 -15.14
CA LYS A 94 -5.98 7.02 -14.99
C LYS A 94 -6.73 8.04 -14.12
N GLY A 95 -6.05 9.06 -13.62
CA GLY A 95 -6.66 10.07 -12.75
C GLY A 95 -7.01 9.56 -11.37
N LYS A 96 -6.38 8.49 -10.92
CA LYS A 96 -6.63 7.91 -9.61
C LYS A 96 -5.77 8.59 -8.54
N TYR A 97 -6.13 8.37 -7.27
CA TYR A 97 -5.47 9.04 -6.16
C TYR A 97 -4.21 8.31 -5.72
N ILE A 98 -3.18 9.08 -5.39
CA ILE A 98 -1.94 8.58 -4.81
C ILE A 98 -1.70 9.35 -3.52
N CYS A 99 -1.57 8.61 -2.41
CA CYS A 99 -1.29 9.20 -1.11
C CYS A 99 0.04 8.66 -0.60
N ALA A 100 1.05 9.52 -0.54
CA ALA A 100 2.37 9.16 -0.03
C ALA A 100 2.57 9.80 1.35
N MET A 101 3.09 9.02 2.29
CA MET A 101 3.33 9.46 3.66
C MET A 101 4.81 9.38 3.98
N CYS A 102 5.30 10.32 4.75
CA CYS A 102 6.71 10.37 5.17
C CYS A 102 6.93 9.72 6.51
#